data_4b83a917343069f3ceecdc6396099d08
#
_entry.id   4b83a917343069f3ceecdc6396099d08
#
_cell.length_a   1.000
_cell.length_b   1.000
_cell.length_c   1.000
_cell.angle_alpha   90.00
_cell.angle_beta   90.00
_cell.angle_gamma   90.00
#
_symmetry.space_group_name_H-M   'P 1'
#
loop_
_entity.id
_entity.type
_entity.pdbx_description
1 polymer ?
#
loop_
_entity_poly.entity_id
_entity_poly.type
_entity_poly.pdbx_seq_one_letter_code
_entity_poly.pdbx_strand_id
1 'polypeptide(L)'
;MVRHVGASVVGSNSANFAGKFNNGSVDLAYAPAVAYTPLELYKGVQPNGAVVKYALGYMNFQVIIHRDRFPDDAGQMVRDQAIKRIDEAYEIIAEAEAGIPDDVIQLLPGAGETVGARLVSNPRIGGVAFTGSNETAGAIHKALAERGGAIVPLIAETGGINAMIVDSTALPEQAVQAIVESAFQSAGQRCSALRCLYVQEDIVEGFTEMLTGAMDALVMGTPWHLSTDVGPVIDEDARSTIAAHIQQARAEGRLMHELKTPNSGSFIAPTLIRVTGIADLEREIFGPVLHLATFKSDELDAVIDAINATGYGLTFGLQTRIDDRVQHVTDRIEAGNMYVNRNQIGAIVGSQPFGGEGLSGTGPKAGGPHYLPRYTLATAPQQGTDWSGAMKQADIEKALKEANTGRDKRLNDLVLPGPTGESNRLGSYRRNAILCLGPGADTAKAQAEAVRALGGAAVEATGDVAPDLLTTLDGHAGALWWGDTEKGRAYAQALAARTGPILPLITGQPDHGHVCHERHVCVDTTAAGGNAALLGGAA
;
A
#
# COMPACT_ATOMS: atom_id res chain seq x y z
N MET A 1 -16.25 -10.36 -22.84
CA MET A 1 -17.48 -10.79 -22.12
C MET A 1 -18.73 -10.05 -22.64
N VAL A 2 -18.86 -8.73 -22.49
CA VAL A 2 -20.07 -7.96 -22.87
C VAL A 2 -20.46 -8.16 -24.35
N ARG A 3 -19.53 -8.05 -25.29
CA ARG A 3 -19.80 -8.28 -26.74
C ARG A 3 -20.18 -9.73 -27.04
N HIS A 4 -19.73 -10.68 -26.25
CA HIS A 4 -19.99 -12.11 -26.46
C HIS A 4 -21.46 -12.49 -26.16
N VAL A 5 -22.11 -11.77 -25.25
CA VAL A 5 -23.56 -11.91 -24.99
C VAL A 5 -24.41 -10.98 -25.86
N GLY A 6 -23.84 -10.41 -26.92
CA GLY A 6 -24.55 -9.60 -27.91
C GLY A 6 -24.81 -8.14 -27.47
N ALA A 7 -24.23 -7.68 -26.37
CA ALA A 7 -24.40 -6.32 -25.89
C ALA A 7 -23.36 -5.36 -26.49
N SER A 8 -23.73 -4.09 -26.64
CA SER A 8 -22.82 -3.04 -27.10
C SER A 8 -21.94 -2.53 -25.96
N VAL A 9 -20.65 -2.30 -26.25
CA VAL A 9 -19.70 -1.74 -25.28
C VAL A 9 -19.65 -0.22 -25.40
N VAL A 10 -19.89 0.48 -24.28
CA VAL A 10 -19.72 1.92 -24.18
C VAL A 10 -18.47 2.22 -23.36
N GLY A 11 -17.47 2.81 -23.99
CA GLY A 11 -16.25 3.25 -23.31
C GLY A 11 -16.54 4.27 -22.22
N SER A 12 -15.95 4.08 -21.04
CA SER A 12 -16.09 4.98 -19.91
C SER A 12 -14.85 4.91 -19.02
N ASN A 13 -14.60 5.95 -18.25
CA ASN A 13 -13.55 5.95 -17.23
C ASN A 13 -14.16 5.84 -15.82
N SER A 14 -13.32 5.67 -14.82
CA SER A 14 -13.73 5.54 -13.42
C SER A 14 -14.52 6.75 -12.89
N ALA A 15 -14.36 7.93 -13.50
CA ALA A 15 -15.02 9.15 -13.05
C ALA A 15 -16.46 9.31 -13.59
N ASN A 16 -16.80 8.72 -14.74
CA ASN A 16 -18.08 8.98 -15.38
C ASN A 16 -18.96 7.76 -15.67
N PHE A 17 -18.48 6.52 -15.41
CA PHE A 17 -19.28 5.33 -15.70
C PHE A 17 -20.54 5.24 -14.83
N ALA A 18 -20.44 5.63 -13.57
CA ALA A 18 -21.59 5.62 -12.65
C ALA A 18 -22.70 6.58 -13.11
N GLY A 19 -22.32 7.78 -13.55
CA GLY A 19 -23.26 8.75 -14.12
C GLY A 19 -23.98 8.21 -15.37
N LYS A 20 -23.25 7.54 -16.27
CA LYS A 20 -23.83 6.92 -17.47
C LYS A 20 -24.79 5.78 -17.14
N PHE A 21 -24.49 4.97 -16.12
CA PHE A 21 -25.38 3.93 -15.64
C PHE A 21 -26.60 4.50 -14.95
N ASN A 22 -26.43 5.45 -14.03
CA ASN A 22 -27.49 6.02 -13.23
C ASN A 22 -28.51 6.82 -14.06
N ASN A 23 -28.11 7.41 -15.18
CA ASN A 23 -29.01 8.12 -16.11
C ASN A 23 -29.58 7.24 -17.22
N GLY A 24 -29.31 5.94 -17.21
CA GLY A 24 -29.82 4.98 -18.18
C GLY A 24 -29.14 5.01 -19.57
N SER A 25 -28.01 5.68 -19.71
CA SER A 25 -27.23 5.65 -20.96
C SER A 25 -26.50 4.32 -21.18
N VAL A 26 -26.40 3.52 -20.13
CA VAL A 26 -25.79 2.18 -20.11
C VAL A 26 -26.65 1.25 -19.26
N ASP A 27 -26.95 0.08 -19.78
CA ASP A 27 -27.79 -0.92 -19.12
C ASP A 27 -27.04 -1.86 -18.18
N LEU A 28 -25.73 -1.98 -18.36
CA LEU A 28 -24.84 -2.84 -17.59
C LEU A 28 -23.60 -2.04 -17.17
N ALA A 29 -23.31 -1.97 -15.88
CA ALA A 29 -22.09 -1.39 -15.35
C ALA A 29 -21.27 -2.45 -14.62
N TYR A 30 -19.96 -2.39 -14.79
CA TYR A 30 -18.99 -3.25 -14.12
C TYR A 30 -18.22 -2.44 -13.09
N ALA A 31 -18.35 -2.81 -11.83
CA ALA A 31 -17.74 -2.07 -10.73
C ALA A 31 -17.33 -3.00 -9.58
N PRO A 32 -16.30 -2.64 -8.78
CA PRO A 32 -16.06 -3.31 -7.52
C PRO A 32 -17.28 -3.16 -6.58
N ALA A 33 -17.55 -4.18 -5.77
CA ALA A 33 -18.66 -4.14 -4.80
C ALA A 33 -18.58 -2.91 -3.87
N VAL A 34 -17.36 -2.54 -3.47
CA VAL A 34 -17.10 -1.36 -2.63
C VAL A 34 -17.47 -0.03 -3.29
N ALA A 35 -17.61 0.01 -4.61
CA ALA A 35 -18.00 1.22 -5.34
C ALA A 35 -19.51 1.41 -5.45
N TYR A 36 -20.33 0.44 -4.99
CA TYR A 36 -21.79 0.49 -5.15
C TYR A 36 -22.40 1.70 -4.45
N THR A 37 -22.09 1.91 -3.19
CA THR A 37 -22.62 3.04 -2.40
C THR A 37 -21.91 4.36 -2.71
N PRO A 38 -20.56 4.45 -2.71
CA PRO A 38 -19.86 5.72 -2.98
C PRO A 38 -20.16 6.30 -4.38
N LEU A 39 -20.39 5.44 -5.37
CA LEU A 39 -20.72 5.87 -6.73
C LEU A 39 -22.24 5.93 -6.97
N GLU A 40 -23.06 5.76 -5.93
CA GLU A 40 -24.51 5.81 -5.98
C GLU A 40 -25.13 4.90 -7.06
N LEU A 41 -24.50 3.77 -7.37
CA LEU A 41 -24.94 2.86 -8.44
C LEU A 41 -26.35 2.30 -8.21
N TYR A 42 -26.83 2.31 -6.97
CA TYR A 42 -28.20 1.96 -6.62
C TYR A 42 -29.25 2.83 -7.35
N LYS A 43 -28.92 4.07 -7.72
CA LYS A 43 -29.80 4.95 -8.48
C LYS A 43 -30.10 4.41 -9.87
N GLY A 44 -29.09 3.82 -10.55
CA GLY A 44 -29.27 3.17 -11.84
C GLY A 44 -29.95 1.80 -11.75
N VAL A 45 -29.91 1.16 -10.57
CA VAL A 45 -30.56 -0.15 -10.33
C VAL A 45 -32.04 0.00 -10.03
N GLN A 46 -32.45 1.08 -9.41
CA GLN A 46 -33.86 1.33 -9.04
C GLN A 46 -34.70 1.83 -10.24
N PRO A 47 -36.00 1.46 -10.33
CA PRO A 47 -36.72 0.48 -9.49
C PRO A 47 -36.54 -0.97 -9.94
N ASN A 48 -36.03 -1.23 -11.16
CA ASN A 48 -36.15 -2.51 -11.86
C ASN A 48 -34.78 -3.17 -12.16
N GLY A 49 -33.70 -2.67 -11.61
CA GLY A 49 -32.38 -3.23 -11.80
C GLY A 49 -32.07 -4.37 -10.80
N ALA A 50 -30.97 -5.07 -11.04
CA ALA A 50 -30.46 -6.08 -10.14
C ALA A 50 -28.93 -6.04 -10.09
N VAL A 51 -28.37 -6.46 -8.95
CA VAL A 51 -26.94 -6.73 -8.79
C VAL A 51 -26.72 -8.23 -8.98
N VAL A 52 -25.79 -8.59 -9.86
CA VAL A 52 -25.44 -10.01 -10.06
C VAL A 52 -24.80 -10.54 -8.78
N LYS A 53 -25.37 -11.60 -8.24
CA LYS A 53 -25.05 -12.15 -6.91
C LYS A 53 -23.62 -12.69 -6.76
N TYR A 54 -22.89 -12.91 -7.86
CA TYR A 54 -21.61 -13.60 -7.85
C TYR A 54 -20.48 -12.67 -8.28
N ALA A 55 -19.36 -12.75 -7.58
CA ALA A 55 -18.12 -12.07 -7.98
C ALA A 55 -17.57 -12.68 -9.29
N LEU A 56 -17.17 -11.82 -10.22
CA LEU A 56 -16.64 -12.19 -11.53
C LEU A 56 -15.11 -12.02 -11.57
N GLY A 57 -14.41 -12.53 -10.57
CA GLY A 57 -12.94 -12.49 -10.53
C GLY A 57 -12.39 -12.17 -9.14
N TYR A 58 -11.08 -12.27 -9.00
CA TYR A 58 -10.34 -12.05 -7.73
C TYR A 58 -10.42 -10.62 -7.16
N MET A 59 -10.93 -9.66 -7.92
CA MET A 59 -11.05 -8.26 -7.50
C MET A 59 -12.46 -7.87 -7.03
N ASN A 60 -13.32 -8.80 -6.63
CA ASN A 60 -14.67 -8.53 -6.13
C ASN A 60 -15.49 -7.58 -7.03
N PHE A 61 -15.38 -7.72 -8.34
CA PHE A 61 -16.22 -6.97 -9.26
C PHE A 61 -17.62 -7.58 -9.33
N GLN A 62 -18.64 -6.73 -9.23
CA GLN A 62 -20.02 -7.13 -9.45
C GLN A 62 -20.50 -6.60 -10.80
N VAL A 63 -21.25 -7.41 -11.53
CA VAL A 63 -21.97 -6.97 -12.71
C VAL A 63 -23.35 -6.51 -12.27
N ILE A 64 -23.68 -5.26 -12.54
CA ILE A 64 -24.95 -4.62 -12.18
C ILE A 64 -25.77 -4.50 -13.44
N ILE A 65 -27.01 -5.05 -13.45
CA ILE A 65 -27.88 -5.10 -14.61
C ILE A 65 -29.24 -4.48 -14.34
N HIS A 66 -29.89 -3.98 -15.37
CA HIS A 66 -31.29 -3.59 -15.35
C HIS A 66 -32.18 -4.83 -15.52
N ARG A 67 -32.97 -5.19 -14.50
CA ARG A 67 -33.76 -6.43 -14.48
C ARG A 67 -34.70 -6.57 -15.68
N ASP A 68 -35.36 -5.50 -16.08
CA ASP A 68 -36.35 -5.53 -17.17
C ASP A 68 -35.73 -5.68 -18.57
N ARG A 69 -34.41 -5.57 -18.69
CA ARG A 69 -33.69 -5.63 -19.97
C ARG A 69 -32.87 -6.89 -20.15
N PHE A 70 -32.80 -7.72 -19.12
CA PHE A 70 -32.05 -8.97 -19.11
C PHE A 70 -32.92 -10.12 -18.57
N PRO A 71 -32.72 -11.35 -19.06
CA PRO A 71 -33.40 -12.54 -18.52
C PRO A 71 -33.11 -12.73 -17.03
N ASP A 72 -34.02 -13.39 -16.30
CA ASP A 72 -33.88 -13.65 -14.86
C ASP A 72 -32.63 -14.46 -14.50
N ASP A 73 -32.14 -15.26 -15.43
CA ASP A 73 -30.95 -16.10 -15.30
C ASP A 73 -29.64 -15.44 -15.82
N ALA A 74 -29.70 -14.17 -16.25
CA ALA A 74 -28.55 -13.47 -16.82
C ALA A 74 -27.33 -13.49 -15.88
N GLY A 75 -27.54 -13.40 -14.56
CA GLY A 75 -26.47 -13.50 -13.57
C GLY A 75 -25.75 -14.86 -13.59
N GLN A 76 -26.53 -15.93 -13.73
CA GLN A 76 -25.99 -17.30 -13.84
C GLN A 76 -25.25 -17.50 -15.17
N MET A 77 -25.84 -17.01 -16.27
CA MET A 77 -25.19 -17.08 -17.60
C MET A 77 -23.84 -16.36 -17.63
N VAL A 78 -23.78 -15.16 -17.05
CA VAL A 78 -22.51 -14.38 -16.97
C VAL A 78 -21.47 -15.11 -16.12
N ARG A 79 -21.89 -15.68 -14.99
CA ARG A 79 -21.01 -16.49 -14.13
C ARG A 79 -20.46 -17.71 -14.86
N ASP A 80 -21.33 -18.50 -15.51
CA ASP A 80 -20.93 -19.73 -16.19
C ASP A 80 -19.97 -19.45 -17.35
N GLN A 81 -20.16 -18.34 -18.06
CA GLN A 81 -19.22 -17.89 -19.08
C GLN A 81 -17.89 -17.41 -18.47
N ALA A 82 -17.91 -16.72 -17.34
CA ALA A 82 -16.68 -16.28 -16.67
C ALA A 82 -15.85 -17.47 -16.18
N ILE A 83 -16.49 -18.50 -15.59
CA ILE A 83 -15.80 -19.72 -15.14
C ILE A 83 -15.20 -20.51 -16.31
N LYS A 84 -15.92 -20.62 -17.42
CA LYS A 84 -15.45 -21.35 -18.61
C LYS A 84 -14.31 -20.66 -19.33
N ARG A 85 -14.14 -19.34 -19.13
CA ARG A 85 -13.24 -18.50 -19.93
C ARG A 85 -12.28 -17.70 -19.07
N ILE A 86 -11.94 -18.20 -17.88
CA ILE A 86 -10.99 -17.52 -17.00
C ILE A 86 -9.62 -17.41 -17.70
N ASP A 87 -9.21 -18.42 -18.43
CA ASP A 87 -7.98 -18.43 -19.22
C ASP A 87 -8.07 -17.47 -20.41
N GLU A 88 -9.20 -17.50 -21.15
CA GLU A 88 -9.48 -16.56 -22.25
C GLU A 88 -9.70 -15.12 -21.74
N ALA A 89 -10.09 -14.91 -20.50
CA ALA A 89 -10.28 -13.56 -19.97
C ALA A 89 -8.94 -12.80 -19.83
N TYR A 90 -7.85 -13.50 -19.54
CA TYR A 90 -6.52 -12.93 -19.55
C TYR A 90 -6.04 -12.61 -20.97
N GLU A 91 -6.33 -13.48 -21.94
CA GLU A 91 -6.08 -13.22 -23.37
C GLU A 91 -6.89 -12.03 -23.86
N ILE A 92 -8.17 -11.95 -23.50
CA ILE A 92 -9.05 -10.82 -23.86
C ILE A 92 -8.61 -9.51 -23.22
N ILE A 93 -8.09 -9.52 -22.00
CA ILE A 93 -7.52 -8.33 -21.35
C ILE A 93 -6.24 -7.89 -22.09
N ALA A 94 -5.42 -8.83 -22.53
CA ALA A 94 -4.21 -8.57 -23.31
C ALA A 94 -4.51 -8.09 -24.74
N GLU A 95 -5.53 -8.67 -25.39
CA GLU A 95 -5.92 -8.33 -26.76
C GLU A 95 -6.77 -7.06 -26.88
N ALA A 96 -7.58 -6.74 -25.84
CA ALA A 96 -8.77 -5.93 -26.05
C ALA A 96 -8.52 -4.45 -26.28
N GLU A 97 -7.46 -3.82 -25.80
CA GLU A 97 -7.31 -2.35 -25.92
C GLU A 97 -5.90 -1.84 -26.23
N ALA A 98 -4.86 -2.66 -26.19
CA ALA A 98 -3.47 -2.18 -26.30
C ALA A 98 -2.63 -2.84 -27.40
N GLY A 99 -3.13 -3.83 -28.12
CA GLY A 99 -2.34 -4.58 -29.11
C GLY A 99 -1.14 -5.30 -28.48
N ILE A 100 -1.31 -5.79 -27.25
CA ILE A 100 -0.29 -6.57 -26.54
C ILE A 100 -0.24 -7.96 -27.17
N PRO A 101 0.94 -8.45 -27.60
CA PRO A 101 1.07 -9.82 -28.12
C PRO A 101 0.69 -10.86 -27.08
N ASP A 102 0.07 -11.98 -27.50
CA ASP A 102 -0.52 -13.03 -26.65
C ASP A 102 0.50 -13.71 -25.72
N ASP A 103 1.79 -13.65 -26.04
CA ASP A 103 2.88 -14.25 -25.29
C ASP A 103 3.51 -13.33 -24.23
N VAL A 104 3.02 -12.08 -24.10
CA VAL A 104 3.60 -11.10 -23.17
C VAL A 104 3.09 -11.27 -21.74
N ILE A 105 1.82 -11.64 -21.54
CA ILE A 105 1.23 -11.82 -20.22
C ILE A 105 0.92 -13.30 -20.00
N GLN A 106 1.53 -13.90 -18.97
CA GLN A 106 1.37 -15.31 -18.66
C GLN A 106 0.96 -15.52 -17.20
N LEU A 107 -0.09 -16.29 -16.96
CA LEU A 107 -0.54 -16.70 -15.63
C LEU A 107 0.11 -18.02 -15.23
N LEU A 108 0.87 -18.02 -14.13
CA LEU A 108 1.52 -19.21 -13.56
C LEU A 108 1.03 -19.42 -12.11
N PRO A 109 -0.16 -20.02 -11.91
CA PRO A 109 -0.69 -20.27 -10.59
C PRO A 109 0.11 -21.36 -9.86
N GLY A 110 0.30 -21.17 -8.55
CA GLY A 110 0.97 -22.14 -7.69
C GLY A 110 1.42 -21.55 -6.37
N ALA A 111 1.92 -22.38 -5.48
CA ALA A 111 2.42 -21.95 -4.19
C ALA A 111 3.71 -21.11 -4.33
N GLY A 112 3.86 -20.10 -3.46
CA GLY A 112 5.02 -19.21 -3.47
C GLY A 112 6.34 -19.93 -3.31
N GLU A 113 6.39 -20.96 -2.44
CA GLU A 113 7.57 -21.75 -2.13
C GLU A 113 8.04 -22.62 -3.32
N THR A 114 7.17 -22.89 -4.28
CA THR A 114 7.49 -23.69 -5.46
C THR A 114 7.59 -22.86 -6.74
N VAL A 115 6.47 -22.32 -7.21
CA VAL A 115 6.43 -21.55 -8.46
C VAL A 115 7.12 -20.20 -8.29
N GLY A 116 6.79 -19.43 -7.23
CA GLY A 116 7.41 -18.14 -6.94
C GLY A 116 8.91 -18.26 -6.75
N ALA A 117 9.37 -19.18 -5.90
CA ALA A 117 10.80 -19.41 -5.65
C ALA A 117 11.54 -19.82 -6.93
N ARG A 118 10.92 -20.64 -7.78
CA ARG A 118 11.53 -21.05 -9.07
C ARG A 118 11.66 -19.90 -10.06
N LEU A 119 10.66 -19.00 -10.09
CA LEU A 119 10.70 -17.81 -10.93
C LEU A 119 11.82 -16.86 -10.48
N VAL A 120 11.84 -16.45 -9.21
CA VAL A 120 12.80 -15.45 -8.72
C VAL A 120 14.26 -15.95 -8.76
N SER A 121 14.50 -17.26 -8.65
CA SER A 121 15.83 -17.85 -8.78
C SER A 121 16.30 -17.99 -10.24
N ASN A 122 15.44 -17.78 -11.23
CA ASN A 122 15.82 -17.92 -12.64
C ASN A 122 16.59 -16.68 -13.13
N PRO A 123 17.82 -16.81 -13.68
CA PRO A 123 18.64 -15.70 -14.12
C PRO A 123 18.05 -14.89 -15.30
N ARG A 124 17.05 -15.40 -16.00
CA ARG A 124 16.37 -14.68 -17.09
C ARG A 124 15.33 -13.68 -16.62
N ILE A 125 14.92 -13.70 -15.34
CA ILE A 125 13.97 -12.71 -14.81
C ILE A 125 14.65 -11.35 -14.76
N GLY A 126 14.05 -10.34 -15.41
CA GLY A 126 14.57 -8.99 -15.53
C GLY A 126 14.17 -8.04 -14.40
N GLY A 127 13.26 -8.44 -13.50
CA GLY A 127 12.81 -7.67 -12.34
C GLY A 127 11.67 -8.38 -11.63
N VAL A 128 11.34 -7.94 -10.42
CA VAL A 128 10.23 -8.47 -9.63
C VAL A 128 9.41 -7.32 -9.07
N ALA A 129 8.10 -7.36 -9.28
CA ALA A 129 7.12 -6.56 -8.54
C ALA A 129 6.33 -7.52 -7.63
N PHE A 130 6.37 -7.27 -6.35
CA PHE A 130 5.85 -8.17 -5.33
C PHE A 130 4.93 -7.43 -4.35
N THR A 131 3.83 -8.07 -3.96
CA THR A 131 2.99 -7.63 -2.84
C THR A 131 2.78 -8.81 -1.90
N GLY A 132 3.10 -8.64 -0.62
CA GLY A 132 2.95 -9.70 0.39
C GLY A 132 3.61 -9.36 1.72
N SER A 133 4.09 -10.38 2.47
CA SER A 133 4.72 -10.15 3.77
C SER A 133 6.17 -9.67 3.64
N ASN A 134 6.68 -9.02 4.70
CA ASN A 134 8.07 -8.57 4.80
C ASN A 134 9.05 -9.74 4.70
N GLU A 135 8.71 -10.88 5.32
CA GLU A 135 9.53 -12.07 5.31
C GLU A 135 9.71 -12.62 3.89
N THR A 136 8.60 -12.66 3.14
CA THR A 136 8.63 -13.12 1.73
C THR A 136 9.39 -12.12 0.85
N ALA A 137 9.20 -10.81 1.03
CA ALA A 137 9.96 -9.79 0.32
C ALA A 137 11.47 -9.90 0.58
N GLY A 138 11.85 -10.13 1.84
CA GLY A 138 13.25 -10.39 2.22
C GLY A 138 13.82 -11.67 1.60
N ALA A 139 13.03 -12.75 1.54
CA ALA A 139 13.44 -13.99 0.88
C ALA A 139 13.65 -13.80 -0.63
N ILE A 140 12.74 -13.04 -1.29
CA ILE A 140 12.90 -12.67 -2.71
C ILE A 140 14.16 -11.84 -2.91
N HIS A 141 14.42 -10.83 -2.08
CA HIS A 141 15.59 -9.98 -2.16
C HIS A 141 16.89 -10.80 -2.07
N LYS A 142 16.97 -11.73 -1.11
CA LYS A 142 18.10 -12.65 -0.97
C LYS A 142 18.26 -13.55 -2.20
N ALA A 143 17.18 -14.17 -2.68
CA ALA A 143 17.24 -15.02 -3.86
C ALA A 143 17.71 -14.27 -5.12
N LEU A 144 17.29 -13.02 -5.30
CA LEU A 144 17.73 -12.16 -6.40
C LEU A 144 19.22 -11.79 -6.28
N ALA A 145 19.73 -11.55 -5.07
CA ALA A 145 21.15 -11.25 -4.83
C ALA A 145 22.07 -12.48 -5.00
N GLU A 146 21.58 -13.67 -4.66
CA GLU A 146 22.36 -14.92 -4.72
C GLU A 146 22.41 -15.53 -6.12
N ARG A 147 21.36 -15.34 -6.94
CA ARG A 147 21.30 -15.94 -8.28
C ARG A 147 22.37 -15.42 -9.22
N GLY A 148 22.71 -16.19 -10.22
CA GLY A 148 23.55 -15.73 -11.33
C GLY A 148 22.85 -14.70 -12.23
N GLY A 149 23.62 -14.05 -13.13
CA GLY A 149 23.06 -13.10 -14.10
C GLY A 149 23.07 -11.65 -13.62
N ALA A 150 22.24 -10.81 -14.25
CA ALA A 150 22.15 -9.38 -13.94
C ALA A 150 21.55 -9.11 -12.55
N ILE A 151 21.99 -8.04 -11.90
CA ILE A 151 21.32 -7.46 -10.74
C ILE A 151 20.09 -6.73 -11.26
N VAL A 152 18.92 -7.05 -10.70
CA VAL A 152 17.64 -6.59 -11.22
C VAL A 152 16.84 -5.85 -10.15
N PRO A 153 15.92 -4.95 -10.54
CA PRO A 153 15.10 -4.23 -9.59
C PRO A 153 14.11 -5.17 -8.87
N LEU A 154 13.88 -4.89 -7.59
CA LEU A 154 12.79 -5.40 -6.79
C LEU A 154 11.91 -4.22 -6.38
N ILE A 155 10.64 -4.25 -6.77
CA ILE A 155 9.60 -3.40 -6.22
C ILE A 155 8.79 -4.28 -5.27
N ALA A 156 8.87 -3.99 -3.97
CA ALA A 156 8.15 -4.72 -2.95
C ALA A 156 7.19 -3.77 -2.21
N GLU A 157 5.93 -4.15 -2.13
CA GLU A 157 4.91 -3.54 -1.31
C GLU A 157 4.49 -4.54 -0.24
N THR A 158 4.66 -4.16 1.01
CA THR A 158 4.53 -5.07 2.14
C THR A 158 3.49 -4.59 3.15
N GLY A 159 3.39 -5.26 4.29
CA GLY A 159 2.40 -4.97 5.32
C GLY A 159 2.61 -3.65 6.06
N GLY A 160 1.76 -3.40 7.05
CA GLY A 160 1.84 -2.21 7.88
C GLY A 160 1.17 -2.40 9.23
N ILE A 161 1.76 -1.83 10.28
CA ILE A 161 1.07 -1.60 11.56
C ILE A 161 0.41 -0.22 11.48
N ASN A 162 -0.65 -0.14 10.67
CA ASN A 162 -1.29 1.13 10.34
C ASN A 162 -2.06 1.70 11.52
N ALA A 163 -1.85 2.99 11.79
CA ALA A 163 -2.51 3.69 12.88
C ALA A 163 -3.56 4.69 12.40
N MET A 164 -4.50 5.01 13.29
CA MET A 164 -5.42 6.15 13.14
C MET A 164 -5.49 6.92 14.45
N ILE A 165 -5.46 8.25 14.38
CA ILE A 165 -5.62 9.13 15.53
C ILE A 165 -7.00 9.78 15.44
N VAL A 166 -7.74 9.74 16.56
CA VAL A 166 -9.02 10.41 16.76
C VAL A 166 -8.87 11.40 17.89
N ASP A 167 -8.94 12.68 17.60
CA ASP A 167 -8.94 13.72 18.63
C ASP A 167 -10.35 14.08 19.13
N SER A 168 -10.40 14.86 20.19
CA SER A 168 -11.66 15.27 20.83
C SER A 168 -12.57 16.13 19.96
N THR A 169 -12.08 16.63 18.81
CA THR A 169 -12.86 17.48 17.89
C THR A 169 -13.46 16.68 16.73
N ALA A 170 -13.07 15.41 16.56
CA ALA A 170 -13.60 14.54 15.49
C ALA A 170 -15.14 14.45 15.57
N LEU A 171 -15.76 14.20 14.43
CA LEU A 171 -17.20 13.83 14.38
C LEU A 171 -17.31 12.33 14.73
N PRO A 172 -17.84 11.96 15.91
CA PRO A 172 -17.73 10.58 16.39
C PRO A 172 -18.39 9.56 15.45
N GLU A 173 -19.58 9.87 14.93
CA GLU A 173 -20.34 8.96 14.06
C GLU A 173 -19.59 8.68 12.76
N GLN A 174 -18.99 9.69 12.15
CA GLN A 174 -18.21 9.54 10.94
C GLN A 174 -16.89 8.82 11.22
N ALA A 175 -16.22 9.16 12.32
CA ALA A 175 -14.99 8.51 12.73
C ALA A 175 -15.20 7.02 13.01
N VAL A 176 -16.27 6.65 13.72
CA VAL A 176 -16.63 5.24 14.00
C VAL A 176 -16.89 4.48 12.71
N GLN A 177 -17.64 5.04 11.75
CA GLN A 177 -17.87 4.42 10.45
C GLN A 177 -16.53 4.18 9.73
N ALA A 178 -15.68 5.21 9.64
CA ALA A 178 -14.38 5.11 8.99
C ALA A 178 -13.46 4.06 9.64
N ILE A 179 -13.52 3.93 10.98
CA ILE A 179 -12.76 2.94 11.75
C ILE A 179 -13.27 1.52 11.47
N VAL A 180 -14.57 1.29 11.55
CA VAL A 180 -15.19 -0.02 11.30
C VAL A 180 -14.87 -0.51 9.89
N GLU A 181 -15.01 0.35 8.88
CA GLU A 181 -14.62 0.04 7.50
C GLU A 181 -13.12 -0.27 7.40
N SER A 182 -12.27 0.55 8.01
CA SER A 182 -10.81 0.39 7.93
C SER A 182 -10.29 -0.86 8.62
N ALA A 183 -10.89 -1.25 9.75
CA ALA A 183 -10.43 -2.36 10.56
C ALA A 183 -11.02 -3.72 10.13
N PHE A 184 -12.28 -3.75 9.70
CA PHE A 184 -13.02 -5.01 9.58
C PHE A 184 -13.47 -5.37 8.17
N GLN A 185 -13.50 -4.42 7.23
CA GLN A 185 -13.81 -4.73 5.84
C GLN A 185 -12.79 -5.75 5.28
N SER A 186 -13.26 -6.70 4.47
CA SER A 186 -12.46 -7.85 3.98
C SER A 186 -11.86 -8.69 5.11
N ALA A 187 -12.53 -8.77 6.27
CA ALA A 187 -12.04 -9.40 7.49
C ALA A 187 -10.66 -8.85 7.95
N GLY A 188 -10.42 -7.55 7.77
CA GLY A 188 -9.14 -6.90 8.10
C GLY A 188 -7.95 -7.37 7.26
N GLN A 189 -8.18 -8.11 6.16
CA GLN A 189 -7.14 -8.69 5.33
C GLN A 189 -6.75 -7.77 4.17
N ARG A 190 -6.40 -6.52 4.51
CA ARG A 190 -5.80 -5.56 3.60
C ARG A 190 -4.50 -5.03 4.21
N CYS A 191 -3.50 -4.80 3.39
CA CYS A 191 -2.27 -4.13 3.81
C CYS A 191 -2.52 -2.74 4.41
N SER A 192 -3.58 -2.05 3.95
CA SER A 192 -4.02 -0.74 4.43
C SER A 192 -4.95 -0.78 5.65
N ALA A 193 -5.33 -1.96 6.15
CA ALA A 193 -6.29 -2.06 7.26
C ALA A 193 -5.76 -1.42 8.54
N LEU A 194 -6.66 -0.80 9.29
CA LEU A 194 -6.35 -0.18 10.58
C LEU A 194 -6.02 -1.24 11.63
N ARG A 195 -4.84 -1.12 12.26
CA ARG A 195 -4.36 -2.04 13.30
C ARG A 195 -4.34 -1.43 14.69
N CYS A 196 -3.97 -0.13 14.78
CA CYS A 196 -3.87 0.59 16.05
C CYS A 196 -4.65 1.90 15.99
N LEU A 197 -5.66 2.00 16.82
CA LEU A 197 -6.49 3.18 16.99
C LEU A 197 -6.06 3.93 18.25
N TYR A 198 -5.68 5.20 18.10
CA TYR A 198 -5.46 6.12 19.19
C TYR A 198 -6.66 7.03 19.37
N VAL A 199 -7.29 7.02 20.55
CA VAL A 199 -8.41 7.90 20.90
C VAL A 199 -7.99 8.82 22.04
N GLN A 200 -8.24 10.13 21.88
CA GLN A 200 -7.97 11.09 22.95
C GLN A 200 -8.76 10.76 24.21
N GLU A 201 -8.13 10.80 25.38
CA GLU A 201 -8.70 10.28 26.62
C GLU A 201 -10.02 10.96 27.02
N ASP A 202 -10.17 12.27 26.67
CA ASP A 202 -11.38 13.04 27.00
C ASP A 202 -12.67 12.48 26.39
N ILE A 203 -12.57 11.75 25.29
CA ILE A 203 -13.74 11.20 24.55
C ILE A 203 -13.80 9.68 24.55
N VAL A 204 -12.79 8.99 25.09
CA VAL A 204 -12.62 7.54 24.89
C VAL A 204 -13.79 6.70 25.39
N GLU A 205 -14.43 7.07 26.51
CA GLU A 205 -15.52 6.28 27.10
C GLU A 205 -16.73 6.23 26.14
N GLY A 206 -17.31 7.38 25.80
CA GLY A 206 -18.47 7.44 24.89
C GLY A 206 -18.11 7.01 23.45
N PHE A 207 -16.88 7.27 23.02
CA PHE A 207 -16.42 6.83 21.71
C PHE A 207 -16.31 5.29 21.62
N THR A 208 -15.81 4.64 22.67
CA THR A 208 -15.71 3.16 22.75
C THR A 208 -17.11 2.53 22.77
N GLU A 209 -18.06 3.10 23.51
CA GLU A 209 -19.44 2.63 23.50
C GLU A 209 -20.05 2.69 22.10
N MET A 210 -19.87 3.80 21.38
CA MET A 210 -20.36 3.95 20.01
C MET A 210 -19.65 2.97 19.06
N LEU A 211 -18.34 2.79 19.18
CA LEU A 211 -17.56 1.86 18.36
C LEU A 211 -18.01 0.41 18.55
N THR A 212 -18.17 -0.03 19.80
CA THR A 212 -18.63 -1.40 20.09
C THR A 212 -20.08 -1.61 19.63
N GLY A 213 -20.96 -0.61 19.77
CA GLY A 213 -22.29 -0.65 19.22
C GLY A 213 -22.33 -0.78 17.70
N ALA A 214 -21.42 -0.08 16.99
CA ALA A 214 -21.27 -0.21 15.54
C ALA A 214 -20.69 -1.57 15.14
N MET A 215 -19.76 -2.12 15.93
CA MET A 215 -19.27 -3.49 15.73
C MET A 215 -20.39 -4.52 15.86
N ASP A 216 -21.28 -4.37 16.85
CA ASP A 216 -22.40 -5.30 17.08
C ASP A 216 -23.42 -5.32 15.92
N ALA A 217 -23.45 -4.26 15.11
CA ALA A 217 -24.31 -4.19 13.93
C ALA A 217 -23.72 -4.96 12.72
N LEU A 218 -22.45 -5.38 12.77
CA LEU A 218 -21.80 -6.10 11.67
C LEU A 218 -22.35 -7.53 11.52
N VAL A 219 -22.67 -7.90 10.30
CA VAL A 219 -23.14 -9.23 9.93
C VAL A 219 -21.97 -10.07 9.41
N MET A 220 -21.64 -11.14 10.14
CA MET A 220 -20.66 -12.12 9.70
C MET A 220 -21.31 -13.24 8.90
N GLY A 221 -20.70 -13.64 7.80
CA GLY A 221 -21.26 -14.72 6.99
C GLY A 221 -20.52 -14.96 5.68
N THR A 222 -21.16 -15.74 4.81
CA THR A 222 -20.63 -15.96 3.46
C THR A 222 -20.69 -14.68 2.64
N PRO A 223 -19.59 -14.30 1.96
CA PRO A 223 -19.53 -13.08 1.14
C PRO A 223 -20.43 -13.13 -0.10
N TRP A 224 -21.10 -14.25 -0.37
CA TRP A 224 -22.11 -14.36 -1.42
C TRP A 224 -23.41 -13.57 -1.12
N HIS A 225 -23.63 -13.21 0.13
CA HIS A 225 -24.79 -12.40 0.52
C HIS A 225 -24.39 -10.92 0.65
N LEU A 226 -25.15 -10.04 -0.01
CA LEU A 226 -24.92 -8.58 0.06
C LEU A 226 -25.08 -8.01 1.48
N SER A 227 -25.78 -8.73 2.36
CA SER A 227 -25.94 -8.38 3.77
C SER A 227 -24.74 -8.77 4.64
N THR A 228 -23.72 -9.41 4.09
CA THR A 228 -22.53 -9.80 4.84
C THR A 228 -21.53 -8.66 4.83
N ASP A 229 -21.14 -8.19 6.00
CA ASP A 229 -20.11 -7.16 6.18
C ASP A 229 -18.72 -7.78 6.33
N VAL A 230 -18.62 -8.90 7.06
CA VAL A 230 -17.34 -9.55 7.37
C VAL A 230 -17.38 -11.02 6.95
N GLY A 231 -16.53 -11.38 6.00
CA GLY A 231 -16.33 -12.75 5.52
C GLY A 231 -15.31 -13.56 6.33
N PRO A 232 -14.91 -14.75 5.83
CA PRO A 232 -13.86 -15.56 6.45
C PRO A 232 -12.46 -14.99 6.21
N VAL A 233 -11.49 -15.42 7.01
CA VAL A 233 -10.07 -15.28 6.70
C VAL A 233 -9.64 -16.30 5.64
N ILE A 234 -8.46 -16.07 5.04
CA ILE A 234 -8.05 -16.77 3.81
C ILE A 234 -7.92 -18.28 3.99
N ASP A 235 -7.38 -18.73 5.12
CA ASP A 235 -7.13 -20.14 5.40
C ASP A 235 -7.08 -20.44 6.92
N GLU A 236 -6.79 -21.69 7.25
CA GLU A 236 -6.73 -22.17 8.62
C GLU A 236 -5.47 -21.73 9.36
N ASP A 237 -4.35 -21.54 8.67
CA ASP A 237 -3.10 -21.06 9.26
C ASP A 237 -3.24 -19.60 9.70
N ALA A 238 -3.85 -18.75 8.86
CA ALA A 238 -4.20 -17.39 9.22
C ALA A 238 -5.17 -17.38 10.41
N ARG A 239 -6.24 -18.22 10.37
CA ARG A 239 -7.20 -18.32 11.46
C ARG A 239 -6.51 -18.70 12.78
N SER A 240 -5.66 -19.71 12.76
CA SER A 240 -4.95 -20.18 13.97
C SER A 240 -4.03 -19.12 14.55
N THR A 241 -3.28 -18.43 13.70
CA THR A 241 -2.35 -17.37 14.11
C THR A 241 -3.09 -16.18 14.74
N ILE A 242 -4.19 -15.73 14.14
CA ILE A 242 -4.99 -14.61 14.65
C ILE A 242 -5.70 -15.02 15.95
N ALA A 243 -6.27 -16.24 16.00
CA ALA A 243 -6.93 -16.76 17.19
C ALA A 243 -5.96 -16.85 18.39
N ALA A 244 -4.71 -17.27 18.17
CA ALA A 244 -3.71 -17.31 19.22
C ALA A 244 -3.44 -15.92 19.83
N HIS A 245 -3.34 -14.87 18.99
CA HIS A 245 -3.18 -13.49 19.44
C HIS A 245 -4.38 -13.01 20.29
N ILE A 246 -5.60 -13.30 19.84
CA ILE A 246 -6.83 -12.96 20.61
C ILE A 246 -6.86 -13.69 21.94
N GLN A 247 -6.52 -14.98 21.98
CA GLN A 247 -6.49 -15.77 23.22
C GLN A 247 -5.44 -15.26 24.21
N GLN A 248 -4.27 -14.84 23.72
CA GLN A 248 -3.26 -14.19 24.56
C GLN A 248 -3.81 -12.91 25.17
N ALA A 249 -4.39 -12.02 24.37
CA ALA A 249 -4.98 -10.77 24.86
C ALA A 249 -6.12 -11.02 25.88
N ARG A 250 -6.91 -12.07 25.68
CA ARG A 250 -7.95 -12.50 26.62
C ARG A 250 -7.36 -12.96 27.95
N ALA A 251 -6.32 -13.78 27.91
CA ALA A 251 -5.63 -14.29 29.12
C ALA A 251 -4.99 -13.15 29.93
N GLU A 252 -4.53 -12.10 29.24
CA GLU A 252 -3.94 -10.91 29.84
C GLU A 252 -4.98 -9.86 30.29
N GLY A 253 -6.29 -10.11 30.09
CA GLY A 253 -7.36 -9.19 30.46
C GLY A 253 -7.44 -7.93 29.57
N ARG A 254 -6.86 -7.97 28.37
CA ARG A 254 -6.85 -6.85 27.42
C ARG A 254 -7.99 -6.88 26.39
N LEU A 255 -8.75 -8.00 26.31
CA LEU A 255 -9.90 -8.10 25.41
C LEU A 255 -11.01 -7.15 25.88
N MET A 256 -11.43 -6.25 25.00
CA MET A 256 -12.51 -5.30 25.29
C MET A 256 -13.85 -5.75 24.70
N HIS A 257 -13.86 -6.20 23.45
CA HIS A 257 -15.06 -6.61 22.72
C HIS A 257 -14.74 -7.66 21.66
N GLU A 258 -15.66 -8.58 21.41
CA GLU A 258 -15.52 -9.60 20.38
C GLU A 258 -16.91 -10.08 19.93
N LEU A 259 -17.13 -10.13 18.63
CA LEU A 259 -18.37 -10.63 18.05
C LEU A 259 -18.41 -12.17 18.08
N LYS A 260 -19.57 -12.73 17.74
CA LYS A 260 -19.74 -14.19 17.58
C LYS A 260 -19.44 -14.60 16.14
N THR A 261 -18.68 -15.67 15.96
CA THR A 261 -18.43 -16.26 14.66
C THR A 261 -19.55 -17.21 14.21
N PRO A 262 -19.74 -17.41 12.89
CA PRO A 262 -20.48 -18.56 12.38
C PRO A 262 -19.90 -19.89 12.86
N ASN A 263 -20.73 -20.93 12.95
CA ASN A 263 -20.35 -22.24 13.47
C ASN A 263 -19.44 -23.07 12.55
N SER A 264 -19.27 -22.65 11.28
CA SER A 264 -18.47 -23.37 10.27
C SER A 264 -17.78 -22.39 9.36
N GLY A 265 -16.58 -22.74 8.87
CA GLY A 265 -15.71 -21.93 8.02
C GLY A 265 -14.56 -21.30 8.81
N SER A 266 -13.58 -20.75 8.08
CA SER A 266 -12.39 -20.12 8.66
C SER A 266 -12.69 -18.68 9.09
N PHE A 267 -13.58 -18.49 10.08
CA PHE A 267 -13.96 -17.18 10.58
C PHE A 267 -13.15 -16.77 11.80
N ILE A 268 -12.83 -15.48 11.86
CA ILE A 268 -12.35 -14.75 13.06
C ILE A 268 -13.34 -13.62 13.32
N ALA A 269 -13.77 -13.48 14.56
CA ALA A 269 -14.66 -12.40 14.95
C ALA A 269 -13.95 -11.04 14.91
N PRO A 270 -14.60 -9.96 14.44
CA PRO A 270 -14.18 -8.61 14.75
C PRO A 270 -13.92 -8.44 16.24
N THR A 271 -12.69 -8.06 16.57
CA THR A 271 -12.20 -8.07 17.97
C THR A 271 -11.53 -6.74 18.29
N LEU A 272 -11.84 -6.18 19.46
CA LEU A 272 -11.23 -4.97 20.01
C LEU A 272 -10.37 -5.34 21.23
N ILE A 273 -9.09 -4.95 21.19
CA ILE A 273 -8.09 -5.25 22.23
C ILE A 273 -7.52 -3.94 22.76
N ARG A 274 -7.41 -3.81 24.09
CA ARG A 274 -6.73 -2.67 24.72
C ARG A 274 -5.22 -2.84 24.65
N VAL A 275 -4.53 -1.75 24.29
CA VAL A 275 -3.07 -1.65 24.31
C VAL A 275 -2.64 -0.33 24.97
N THR A 276 -1.38 -0.23 25.38
CA THR A 276 -0.82 1.02 25.92
C THR A 276 -0.34 1.95 24.81
N GLY A 277 -0.01 1.39 23.64
CA GLY A 277 0.43 2.11 22.46
C GLY A 277 0.75 1.14 21.32
N ILE A 278 1.15 1.68 20.19
CA ILE A 278 1.48 0.90 19.00
C ILE A 278 2.69 -0.03 19.22
N ALA A 279 3.58 0.31 20.17
CA ALA A 279 4.74 -0.51 20.51
C ALA A 279 4.37 -1.89 21.10
N ASP A 280 3.14 -2.08 21.60
CA ASP A 280 2.64 -3.36 22.05
C ASP A 280 2.35 -4.34 20.88
N LEU A 281 2.36 -3.83 19.63
CA LEU A 281 2.15 -4.63 18.43
C LEU A 281 3.51 -5.01 17.84
N GLU A 282 4.02 -6.18 18.21
CA GLU A 282 5.32 -6.69 17.74
C GLU A 282 5.33 -7.02 16.24
N ARG A 283 4.15 -7.28 15.67
CA ARG A 283 3.95 -7.64 14.26
C ARG A 283 2.57 -7.24 13.78
N GLU A 284 2.38 -7.19 12.47
CA GLU A 284 1.07 -7.07 11.86
C GLU A 284 0.19 -8.29 12.16
N ILE A 285 -1.02 -8.05 12.65
CA ILE A 285 -2.07 -9.08 12.80
C ILE A 285 -3.03 -8.95 11.62
N PHE A 286 -2.83 -9.77 10.59
CA PHE A 286 -3.54 -9.66 9.31
C PHE A 286 -4.93 -10.29 9.37
N GLY A 287 -5.82 -9.66 10.14
CA GLY A 287 -7.18 -10.12 10.42
C GLY A 287 -8.06 -9.04 11.03
N PRO A 288 -9.31 -9.35 11.38
CA PRO A 288 -10.28 -8.38 11.89
C PRO A 288 -10.05 -8.06 13.39
N VAL A 289 -8.84 -7.64 13.72
CA VAL A 289 -8.42 -7.31 15.09
C VAL A 289 -7.96 -5.87 15.14
N LEU A 290 -8.65 -5.06 15.94
CA LEU A 290 -8.34 -3.66 16.20
C LEU A 290 -7.77 -3.51 17.61
N HIS A 291 -6.66 -2.78 17.72
CA HIS A 291 -6.05 -2.44 19.00
C HIS A 291 -6.36 -0.98 19.33
N LEU A 292 -6.79 -0.70 20.56
CA LEU A 292 -7.14 0.63 21.03
C LEU A 292 -6.18 1.08 22.12
N ALA A 293 -5.54 2.21 21.88
CA ALA A 293 -4.74 2.98 22.82
C ALA A 293 -5.38 4.34 23.11
N THR A 294 -5.06 4.94 24.25
CA THR A 294 -5.47 6.30 24.58
C THR A 294 -4.28 7.23 24.66
N PHE A 295 -4.49 8.52 24.46
CA PHE A 295 -3.47 9.55 24.60
C PHE A 295 -4.07 10.84 25.16
N LYS A 296 -3.26 11.63 25.87
CA LYS A 296 -3.66 12.95 26.35
C LYS A 296 -3.48 14.01 25.27
N SER A 297 -4.21 15.10 25.38
CA SER A 297 -4.19 16.19 24.38
C SER A 297 -2.79 16.78 24.13
N ASP A 298 -1.91 16.73 25.11
CA ASP A 298 -0.51 17.20 25.04
C ASP A 298 0.50 16.10 24.63
N GLU A 299 0.03 14.86 24.41
CA GLU A 299 0.87 13.72 24.01
C GLU A 299 0.84 13.43 22.50
N LEU A 300 0.18 14.25 21.69
CA LEU A 300 0.03 14.02 20.25
C LEU A 300 1.37 13.79 19.54
N ASP A 301 2.37 14.59 19.87
CA ASP A 301 3.71 14.48 19.30
C ASP A 301 4.40 13.16 19.66
N ALA A 302 4.23 12.71 20.90
CA ALA A 302 4.75 11.42 21.34
C ALA A 302 4.06 10.24 20.63
N VAL A 303 2.76 10.35 20.34
CA VAL A 303 2.03 9.36 19.53
C VAL A 303 2.57 9.32 18.11
N ILE A 304 2.79 10.46 17.46
CA ILE A 304 3.38 10.53 16.13
C ILE A 304 4.76 9.86 16.11
N ASP A 305 5.61 10.20 17.08
CA ASP A 305 6.96 9.64 17.18
C ASP A 305 6.92 8.12 17.43
N ALA A 306 5.99 7.63 18.24
CA ALA A 306 5.80 6.18 18.46
C ALA A 306 5.33 5.45 17.19
N ILE A 307 4.45 6.05 16.40
CA ILE A 307 4.00 5.48 15.11
C ILE A 307 5.18 5.39 14.15
N ASN A 308 5.94 6.46 13.98
CA ASN A 308 7.11 6.49 13.09
C ASN A 308 8.20 5.51 13.54
N ALA A 309 8.39 5.35 14.86
CA ALA A 309 9.40 4.44 15.43
C ALA A 309 9.14 2.95 15.11
N THR A 310 7.95 2.57 14.67
CA THR A 310 7.68 1.19 14.20
C THR A 310 8.46 0.85 12.94
N GLY A 311 8.90 1.85 12.17
CA GLY A 311 9.54 1.70 10.87
C GLY A 311 8.58 1.32 9.74
N TYR A 312 7.32 1.05 10.02
CA TYR A 312 6.26 0.85 9.02
C TYR A 312 5.68 2.20 8.59
N GLY A 313 5.38 2.33 7.30
CA GLY A 313 4.81 3.57 6.75
C GLY A 313 3.94 3.31 5.53
N LEU A 314 2.86 2.52 5.67
CA LEU A 314 1.94 2.28 4.56
C LEU A 314 0.75 3.24 4.58
N THR A 315 -0.17 3.08 5.54
CA THR A 315 -1.32 3.97 5.68
C THR A 315 -1.42 4.56 7.07
N PHE A 316 -2.00 5.75 7.12
CA PHE A 316 -2.28 6.46 8.36
C PHE A 316 -3.62 7.19 8.26
N GLY A 317 -4.40 7.21 9.33
CA GLY A 317 -5.68 7.91 9.43
C GLY A 317 -5.65 9.02 10.48
N LEU A 318 -6.36 10.11 10.21
CA LEU A 318 -6.58 11.20 11.16
C LEU A 318 -8.04 11.63 11.15
N GLN A 319 -8.65 11.68 12.32
CA GLN A 319 -10.00 12.21 12.51
C GLN A 319 -9.93 13.45 13.37
N THR A 320 -10.16 14.62 12.79
CA THR A 320 -10.06 15.94 13.46
C THR A 320 -10.82 17.00 12.70
N ARG A 321 -11.22 18.07 13.39
CA ARG A 321 -11.81 19.28 12.78
C ARG A 321 -10.90 20.49 12.86
N ILE A 322 -9.61 20.30 13.21
CA ILE A 322 -8.64 21.37 13.38
C ILE A 322 -7.65 21.32 12.20
N ASP A 323 -7.69 22.31 11.32
CA ASP A 323 -6.85 22.39 10.11
C ASP A 323 -5.35 22.43 10.44
N ASP A 324 -4.93 23.24 11.40
CA ASP A 324 -3.53 23.31 11.84
C ASP A 324 -3.02 21.93 12.33
N ARG A 325 -3.90 21.14 12.93
CA ARG A 325 -3.56 19.77 13.37
C ARG A 325 -3.40 18.83 12.17
N VAL A 326 -4.24 18.97 11.15
CA VAL A 326 -4.08 18.21 9.90
C VAL A 326 -2.69 18.47 9.33
N GLN A 327 -2.30 19.74 9.19
CA GLN A 327 -0.99 20.10 8.66
C GLN A 327 0.14 19.58 9.55
N HIS A 328 0.06 19.83 10.86
CA HIS A 328 1.08 19.39 11.82
C HIS A 328 1.32 17.88 11.79
N VAL A 329 0.24 17.08 11.78
CA VAL A 329 0.33 15.62 11.79
C VAL A 329 0.82 15.10 10.45
N THR A 330 0.27 15.57 9.33
CA THR A 330 0.66 15.08 7.99
C THR A 330 2.08 15.47 7.60
N ASP A 331 2.63 16.56 8.14
CA ASP A 331 4.03 16.93 7.90
C ASP A 331 5.02 16.04 8.69
N ARG A 332 4.59 15.39 9.75
CA ARG A 332 5.45 14.60 10.64
C ARG A 332 5.31 13.09 10.49
N ILE A 333 4.16 12.61 10.08
CA ILE A 333 3.94 11.17 9.88
C ILE A 333 4.72 10.68 8.68
N GLU A 334 5.49 9.59 8.89
CA GLU A 334 6.23 8.88 7.85
C GLU A 334 5.38 7.73 7.28
N ALA A 335 4.34 8.06 6.52
CA ALA A 335 3.47 7.08 5.87
C ALA A 335 3.20 7.46 4.41
N GLY A 336 3.20 6.46 3.55
CA GLY A 336 2.98 6.65 2.13
C GLY A 336 1.59 7.21 1.81
N ASN A 337 0.54 6.78 2.50
CA ASN A 337 -0.83 7.24 2.26
C ASN A 337 -1.49 7.69 3.56
N MET A 338 -1.88 8.95 3.61
CA MET A 338 -2.54 9.57 4.77
C MET A 338 -3.96 9.95 4.41
N TYR A 339 -4.90 9.62 5.28
CA TYR A 339 -6.33 9.82 5.08
C TYR A 339 -6.91 10.63 6.23
N VAL A 340 -7.51 11.78 5.91
CA VAL A 340 -8.08 12.69 6.90
C VAL A 340 -9.59 12.69 6.78
N ASN A 341 -10.29 12.46 7.90
CA ASN A 341 -11.73 12.43 8.04
C ASN A 341 -12.44 11.40 7.12
N ARG A 342 -11.79 10.30 6.84
CA ARG A 342 -12.31 9.19 6.06
C ARG A 342 -11.64 7.88 6.45
N ASN A 343 -12.10 6.76 5.88
CA ASN A 343 -11.42 5.48 6.02
C ASN A 343 -10.06 5.47 5.29
N GLN A 344 -9.16 4.60 5.71
CA GLN A 344 -7.79 4.49 5.17
C GLN A 344 -7.60 3.31 4.22
N ILE A 345 -8.69 2.73 3.72
CA ILE A 345 -8.69 1.61 2.78
C ILE A 345 -9.25 2.02 1.42
N GLY A 346 -8.95 1.24 0.39
CA GLY A 346 -9.57 1.41 -0.93
C GLY A 346 -9.04 2.62 -1.71
N ALA A 347 -7.71 2.74 -1.85
CA ALA A 347 -7.11 3.76 -2.72
C ALA A 347 -7.67 3.70 -4.16
N ILE A 348 -7.95 4.87 -4.74
CA ILE A 348 -8.60 5.00 -6.04
C ILE A 348 -7.54 5.21 -7.11
N VAL A 349 -7.55 4.37 -8.15
CA VAL A 349 -6.64 4.46 -9.30
C VAL A 349 -6.79 5.82 -10.00
N GLY A 350 -5.66 6.48 -10.27
CA GLY A 350 -5.61 7.79 -10.93
C GLY A 350 -5.71 8.98 -9.98
N SER A 351 -6.26 8.80 -8.76
CA SER A 351 -6.40 9.86 -7.76
C SER A 351 -5.50 9.65 -6.55
N GLN A 352 -5.24 8.40 -6.20
CA GLN A 352 -4.56 8.03 -4.96
C GLN A 352 -3.48 6.98 -5.25
N PRO A 353 -2.29 7.40 -5.75
CA PRO A 353 -1.15 6.49 -5.89
C PRO A 353 -0.86 5.81 -4.55
N PHE A 354 -0.67 4.48 -4.58
CA PHE A 354 -0.59 3.67 -3.37
C PHE A 354 0.74 2.95 -3.23
N GLY A 355 1.31 2.99 -2.03
CA GLY A 355 2.54 2.31 -1.66
C GLY A 355 3.15 2.89 -0.40
N GLY A 356 3.93 2.06 0.31
CA GLY A 356 4.55 2.39 1.58
C GLY A 356 5.99 2.88 1.49
N GLU A 357 6.52 3.24 2.65
CA GLU A 357 7.94 3.54 2.86
C GLU A 357 8.47 2.72 4.07
N GLY A 358 9.76 2.70 4.26
CA GLY A 358 10.38 1.96 5.35
C GLY A 358 10.18 0.44 5.21
N LEU A 359 9.65 -0.19 6.25
CA LEU A 359 9.31 -1.61 6.24
C LEU A 359 8.09 -1.95 5.37
N SER A 360 7.30 -0.95 4.98
CA SER A 360 6.06 -1.15 4.23
C SER A 360 6.24 -1.11 2.71
N GLY A 361 7.41 -0.81 2.19
CA GLY A 361 7.63 -0.85 0.75
C GLY A 361 8.94 -0.20 0.30
N THR A 362 9.39 -0.62 -0.88
CA THR A 362 10.58 -0.04 -1.51
C THR A 362 10.25 1.25 -2.26
N GLY A 363 8.97 1.47 -2.61
CA GLY A 363 8.57 2.45 -3.62
C GLY A 363 9.14 2.14 -5.02
N PRO A 364 8.82 2.93 -6.00
CA PRO A 364 7.82 4.00 -6.00
C PRO A 364 6.38 3.49 -5.92
N LYS A 365 5.42 4.40 -5.67
CA LYS A 365 4.01 4.06 -5.53
C LYS A 365 3.39 3.52 -6.81
N ALA A 366 2.61 2.45 -6.67
CA ALA A 366 1.75 1.95 -7.75
C ALA A 366 0.76 3.04 -8.20
N GLY A 367 0.64 3.24 -9.51
CA GLY A 367 -0.16 4.31 -10.10
C GLY A 367 0.41 5.73 -9.95
N GLY A 368 1.61 5.86 -9.37
CA GLY A 368 2.33 7.12 -9.25
C GLY A 368 3.21 7.46 -10.47
N PRO A 369 3.69 8.71 -10.55
CA PRO A 369 4.45 9.19 -11.72
C PRO A 369 5.81 8.51 -11.90
N HIS A 370 6.37 7.90 -10.84
CA HIS A 370 7.70 7.29 -10.85
C HIS A 370 7.65 5.77 -10.99
N TYR A 371 6.47 5.15 -11.09
CA TYR A 371 6.32 3.69 -11.10
C TYR A 371 6.77 3.05 -12.42
N LEU A 372 6.25 3.54 -13.56
CA LEU A 372 6.58 3.00 -14.88
C LEU A 372 8.07 3.08 -15.24
N PRO A 373 8.81 4.17 -14.94
CA PRO A 373 10.25 4.23 -15.21
C PRO A 373 11.05 3.09 -14.57
N ARG A 374 10.58 2.54 -13.45
CA ARG A 374 11.24 1.43 -12.75
C ARG A 374 11.24 0.11 -13.55
N TYR A 375 10.34 -0.04 -14.51
CA TYR A 375 10.29 -1.20 -15.42
C TYR A 375 11.16 -1.02 -16.66
N THR A 376 11.78 0.13 -16.83
CA THR A 376 12.68 0.39 -17.95
C THR A 376 14.13 0.13 -17.53
N LEU A 377 14.91 -0.47 -18.44
CA LEU A 377 16.33 -0.67 -18.21
C LEU A 377 17.10 0.62 -18.53
N ALA A 378 17.63 1.27 -17.53
CA ALA A 378 18.56 2.39 -17.69
C ALA A 378 19.98 1.86 -17.60
N THR A 379 20.69 1.81 -18.73
CA THR A 379 22.09 1.42 -18.76
C THR A 379 22.97 2.55 -18.24
N ALA A 380 23.90 2.23 -17.34
CA ALA A 380 24.97 3.12 -16.97
C ALA A 380 26.22 2.82 -17.80
N PRO A 381 27.04 3.81 -18.13
CA PRO A 381 28.34 3.54 -18.70
C PRO A 381 29.18 2.81 -17.65
N GLN A 382 29.67 1.61 -17.99
CA GLN A 382 30.69 0.98 -17.19
C GLN A 382 31.96 1.80 -17.34
N GLN A 383 32.40 2.45 -16.29
CA GLN A 383 33.60 3.28 -16.30
C GLN A 383 34.35 3.10 -14.97
N GLY A 384 35.64 3.24 -14.99
CA GLY A 384 36.43 3.53 -13.83
C GLY A 384 37.62 2.60 -13.68
N THR A 385 38.61 3.15 -13.02
CA THR A 385 39.76 2.44 -12.46
C THR A 385 39.42 2.02 -11.04
N ASP A 386 39.98 0.90 -10.58
CA ASP A 386 39.82 0.45 -9.19
C ASP A 386 40.29 1.49 -8.18
N TRP A 387 39.77 1.38 -6.98
CA TRP A 387 40.21 2.18 -5.85
C TRP A 387 41.65 1.84 -5.44
N SER A 388 42.48 2.84 -5.15
CA SER A 388 43.82 2.67 -4.65
C SER A 388 43.92 2.44 -3.14
N GLY A 389 42.83 2.55 -2.41
CA GLY A 389 42.78 2.38 -0.96
C GLY A 389 41.36 2.22 -0.44
N ALA A 390 41.20 1.76 0.80
CA ALA A 390 39.90 1.53 1.44
C ALA A 390 39.35 2.79 2.12
N MET A 391 38.04 2.97 2.10
CA MET A 391 37.30 3.97 2.90
C MET A 391 36.95 3.38 4.27
N LYS A 392 37.19 4.14 5.34
CA LYS A 392 36.87 3.69 6.70
C LYS A 392 35.38 3.87 7.01
N GLN A 393 34.80 2.96 7.76
CA GLN A 393 33.38 3.02 8.18
C GLN A 393 33.04 4.36 8.85
N ALA A 394 33.86 4.85 9.78
CA ALA A 394 33.59 6.10 10.48
C ALA A 394 33.53 7.32 9.55
N ASP A 395 34.29 7.32 8.44
CA ASP A 395 34.23 8.40 7.45
C ASP A 395 32.94 8.34 6.64
N ILE A 396 32.44 7.12 6.34
CA ILE A 396 31.15 6.91 5.67
C ILE A 396 30.01 7.38 6.58
N GLU A 397 29.99 6.96 7.84
CA GLU A 397 28.95 7.34 8.81
C GLU A 397 28.90 8.86 9.00
N LYS A 398 30.04 9.51 9.10
CA LYS A 398 30.14 10.96 9.18
C LYS A 398 29.55 11.63 7.93
N ALA A 399 29.94 11.19 6.75
CA ALA A 399 29.44 11.73 5.48
C ALA A 399 27.94 11.52 5.31
N LEU A 400 27.42 10.37 5.72
CA LEU A 400 25.97 10.08 5.73
C LEU A 400 25.20 11.03 6.67
N LYS A 401 25.71 11.25 7.88
CA LYS A 401 25.11 12.17 8.84
C LYS A 401 25.03 13.59 8.29
N GLU A 402 26.09 14.06 7.64
CA GLU A 402 26.14 15.39 7.01
C GLU A 402 25.18 15.47 5.80
N ALA A 403 25.15 14.47 4.93
CA ALA A 403 24.31 14.44 3.75
C ALA A 403 22.81 14.35 4.08
N ASN A 404 22.45 13.74 5.20
CA ASN A 404 21.07 13.55 5.63
C ASN A 404 20.45 14.74 6.37
N THR A 405 21.14 15.86 6.57
CA THR A 405 20.62 17.06 7.22
C THR A 405 19.37 17.65 6.54
N GLY A 406 19.02 17.21 5.36
CA GLY A 406 17.78 17.59 4.66
C GLY A 406 16.94 16.39 4.25
N ARG A 407 17.03 15.28 4.98
CA ARG A 407 16.06 14.18 4.86
C ARG A 407 14.65 14.73 5.04
N ASP A 408 13.68 14.15 4.36
CA ASP A 408 12.28 14.56 4.35
C ASP A 408 12.01 15.99 3.85
N LYS A 409 13.02 16.65 3.25
CA LYS A 409 12.78 17.89 2.53
C LYS A 409 11.82 17.63 1.39
N ARG A 410 10.72 18.38 1.36
CA ARG A 410 9.76 18.35 0.26
C ARG A 410 10.40 18.86 -1.02
N LEU A 411 10.37 18.06 -2.08
CA LEU A 411 10.95 18.37 -3.39
C LEU A 411 9.90 18.87 -4.37
N ASN A 412 8.71 18.27 -4.32
CA ASN A 412 7.62 18.59 -5.24
C ASN A 412 6.27 18.30 -4.58
N ASP A 413 5.22 18.88 -5.15
CA ASP A 413 3.83 18.69 -4.73
C ASP A 413 2.94 18.67 -5.98
N LEU A 414 2.09 17.66 -6.07
CA LEU A 414 1.20 17.45 -7.19
C LEU A 414 -0.24 17.32 -6.67
N VAL A 415 -1.12 18.19 -7.15
CA VAL A 415 -2.56 18.05 -6.92
C VAL A 415 -3.12 17.02 -7.89
N LEU A 416 -3.76 16.01 -7.34
CA LEU A 416 -4.37 14.94 -8.11
C LEU A 416 -5.89 15.13 -8.20
N PRO A 417 -6.55 14.58 -9.24
CA PRO A 417 -7.99 14.67 -9.38
C PRO A 417 -8.70 13.90 -8.25
N GLY A 418 -9.91 14.31 -7.92
CA GLY A 418 -10.77 13.64 -6.95
C GLY A 418 -12.23 14.03 -7.13
N PRO A 419 -13.16 13.35 -6.45
CA PRO A 419 -14.56 13.77 -6.41
C PRO A 419 -14.72 15.09 -5.67
N THR A 420 -15.84 15.77 -5.87
CA THR A 420 -16.21 16.98 -5.10
C THR A 420 -16.22 16.66 -3.61
N GLY A 421 -15.54 17.46 -2.81
CA GLY A 421 -15.40 17.27 -1.36
C GLY A 421 -14.19 16.43 -0.96
N GLU A 422 -13.33 16.02 -1.90
CA GLU A 422 -12.09 15.32 -1.62
C GLU A 422 -10.89 16.07 -2.20
N SER A 423 -9.87 16.28 -1.40
CA SER A 423 -8.59 16.84 -1.83
C SER A 423 -7.53 15.73 -1.84
N ASN A 424 -6.85 15.57 -2.97
CA ASN A 424 -5.76 14.61 -3.15
C ASN A 424 -4.47 15.33 -3.50
N ARG A 425 -3.42 15.11 -2.72
CA ARG A 425 -2.12 15.73 -2.92
C ARG A 425 -1.00 14.71 -2.76
N LEU A 426 -0.11 14.64 -3.75
CA LEU A 426 1.06 13.78 -3.76
C LEU A 426 2.32 14.63 -3.59
N GLY A 427 2.97 14.51 -2.44
CA GLY A 427 4.26 15.14 -2.17
C GLY A 427 5.42 14.19 -2.43
N SER A 428 6.52 14.70 -3.01
CA SER A 428 7.79 13.98 -3.09
C SER A 428 8.74 14.52 -2.04
N TYR A 429 9.34 13.62 -1.26
CA TYR A 429 10.22 13.96 -0.12
C TYR A 429 11.57 13.28 -0.28
N ARG A 430 12.66 13.97 0.01
CA ARG A 430 14.00 13.46 -0.15
C ARG A 430 14.27 12.28 0.79
N ARG A 431 14.76 11.17 0.23
CA ARG A 431 15.25 10.01 0.99
C ARG A 431 16.59 10.31 1.68
N ASN A 432 17.03 9.38 2.52
CA ASN A 432 18.42 9.30 2.94
C ASN A 432 19.38 9.26 1.74
N ALA A 433 20.64 9.60 1.97
CA ALA A 433 21.64 9.65 0.92
C ALA A 433 21.87 8.28 0.25
N ILE A 434 22.14 8.30 -1.05
CA ILE A 434 22.61 7.14 -1.80
C ILE A 434 24.13 7.08 -1.69
N LEU A 435 24.68 5.88 -1.40
CA LEU A 435 26.11 5.63 -1.41
C LEU A 435 26.61 5.46 -2.85
N CYS A 436 27.51 6.30 -3.30
CA CYS A 436 28.11 6.27 -4.64
C CYS A 436 29.46 5.56 -4.55
N LEU A 437 29.49 4.25 -4.87
CA LEU A 437 30.60 3.36 -4.59
C LEU A 437 31.68 3.33 -5.68
N GLY A 438 31.44 3.91 -6.83
CA GLY A 438 32.37 3.91 -7.97
C GLY A 438 32.15 2.75 -8.95
N PRO A 439 33.22 2.14 -9.54
CA PRO A 439 34.60 2.11 -9.09
C PRO A 439 35.40 3.40 -9.38
N GLY A 440 36.28 3.75 -8.45
CA GLY A 440 37.15 4.92 -8.54
C GLY A 440 36.45 6.27 -8.32
N ALA A 441 37.23 7.31 -8.07
CA ALA A 441 36.77 8.63 -7.67
C ALA A 441 35.89 9.31 -8.74
N ASP A 442 36.31 9.23 -9.99
CA ASP A 442 35.59 9.89 -11.11
C ASP A 442 34.20 9.27 -11.31
N THR A 443 34.10 7.93 -11.18
CA THR A 443 32.79 7.24 -11.28
C THR A 443 31.92 7.54 -10.07
N ALA A 444 32.45 7.52 -8.85
CA ALA A 444 31.71 7.87 -7.64
C ALA A 444 31.17 9.31 -7.71
N LYS A 445 31.97 10.24 -8.23
CA LYS A 445 31.54 11.63 -8.48
C LYS A 445 30.42 11.70 -9.52
N ALA A 446 30.56 11.02 -10.66
CA ALA A 446 29.52 10.98 -11.68
C ALA A 446 28.20 10.38 -11.16
N GLN A 447 28.28 9.34 -10.35
CA GLN A 447 27.12 8.76 -9.64
C GLN A 447 26.44 9.78 -8.73
N ALA A 448 27.23 10.51 -7.93
CA ALA A 448 26.71 11.53 -7.03
C ALA A 448 26.10 12.72 -7.77
N GLU A 449 26.68 13.13 -8.88
CA GLU A 449 26.11 14.16 -9.76
C GLU A 449 24.74 13.72 -10.33
N ALA A 450 24.62 12.45 -10.77
CA ALA A 450 23.36 11.90 -11.24
C ALA A 450 22.27 11.88 -10.14
N VAL A 451 22.62 11.48 -8.92
CA VAL A 451 21.70 11.51 -7.77
C VAL A 451 21.26 12.94 -7.43
N ARG A 452 22.22 13.88 -7.38
CA ARG A 452 21.94 15.29 -7.05
C ARG A 452 21.11 15.99 -8.12
N ALA A 453 21.30 15.64 -9.39
CA ALA A 453 20.47 16.16 -10.50
C ALA A 453 18.99 15.82 -10.36
N LEU A 454 18.66 14.73 -9.66
CA LEU A 454 17.30 14.31 -9.32
C LEU A 454 16.78 14.92 -8.00
N GLY A 455 17.57 15.78 -7.35
CA GLY A 455 17.23 16.38 -6.05
C GLY A 455 17.61 15.50 -4.84
N GLY A 456 18.25 14.35 -5.06
CA GLY A 456 18.68 13.42 -4.01
C GLY A 456 19.91 13.87 -3.24
N ALA A 457 20.16 13.19 -2.11
CA ALA A 457 21.41 13.30 -1.36
C ALA A 457 22.33 12.16 -1.76
N ALA A 458 23.63 12.44 -1.84
CA ALA A 458 24.64 11.49 -2.25
C ALA A 458 25.88 11.58 -1.38
N VAL A 459 26.46 10.43 -1.03
CA VAL A 459 27.77 10.30 -0.40
C VAL A 459 28.73 9.67 -1.40
N GLU A 460 29.76 10.40 -1.79
CA GLU A 460 30.82 9.92 -2.68
C GLU A 460 31.81 9.08 -1.87
N ALA A 461 32.03 7.85 -2.28
CA ALA A 461 33.11 7.07 -1.74
C ALA A 461 34.46 7.72 -2.10
N THR A 462 35.38 7.75 -1.17
CA THR A 462 36.76 8.26 -1.34
C THR A 462 37.80 7.14 -1.35
N GLY A 463 37.34 5.90 -1.34
CA GLY A 463 38.13 4.68 -1.36
C GLY A 463 37.18 3.49 -1.49
N ASP A 464 37.76 2.30 -1.58
CA ASP A 464 37.02 1.06 -1.66
C ASP A 464 36.18 0.82 -0.38
N VAL A 465 34.91 0.56 -0.56
CA VAL A 465 33.97 0.20 0.52
C VAL A 465 33.82 -1.31 0.53
N ALA A 466 34.25 -1.96 1.62
CA ALA A 466 34.09 -3.40 1.75
C ALA A 466 32.59 -3.77 1.77
N PRO A 467 32.16 -4.79 1.00
CA PRO A 467 30.74 -5.18 0.95
C PRO A 467 30.11 -5.46 2.32
N ASP A 468 30.83 -6.10 3.23
CA ASP A 468 30.37 -6.45 4.57
C ASP A 468 29.91 -5.24 5.39
N LEU A 469 30.46 -4.05 5.13
CA LEU A 469 30.04 -2.81 5.81
C LEU A 469 28.59 -2.48 5.50
N LEU A 470 28.10 -2.77 4.29
CA LEU A 470 26.71 -2.49 3.91
C LEU A 470 25.71 -3.34 4.68
N THR A 471 26.12 -4.44 5.29
CA THR A 471 25.24 -5.29 6.11
C THR A 471 24.70 -4.55 7.34
N THR A 472 25.49 -3.67 7.94
CA THR A 472 25.16 -2.99 9.21
C THR A 472 25.15 -1.47 9.12
N LEU A 473 25.64 -0.90 8.03
CA LEU A 473 25.72 0.55 7.86
C LEU A 473 24.32 1.14 7.72
N ASP A 474 23.93 2.07 8.59
CA ASP A 474 22.64 2.75 8.58
C ASP A 474 22.72 4.15 7.95
N GLY A 475 21.55 4.75 7.72
CA GLY A 475 21.43 6.13 7.24
C GLY A 475 21.58 6.30 5.73
N HIS A 476 21.54 5.22 4.93
CA HIS A 476 21.51 5.32 3.47
C HIS A 476 20.22 4.72 2.90
N ALA A 477 19.87 5.14 1.68
CA ALA A 477 18.65 4.67 0.98
C ALA A 477 18.96 3.65 -0.13
N GLY A 478 20.22 3.19 -0.23
CA GLY A 478 20.71 2.26 -1.24
C GLY A 478 22.12 2.60 -1.64
N ALA A 479 22.64 1.88 -2.63
CA ALA A 479 23.99 2.09 -3.16
C ALA A 479 23.99 2.05 -4.69
N LEU A 480 24.90 2.83 -5.31
CA LEU A 480 25.20 2.84 -6.73
C LEU A 480 26.54 2.15 -7.00
N TRP A 481 26.54 1.23 -7.95
CA TRP A 481 27.75 0.56 -8.43
C TRP A 481 27.72 0.42 -9.95
N TRP A 482 28.68 1.01 -10.65
CA TRP A 482 28.82 0.95 -12.12
C TRP A 482 30.05 0.17 -12.58
N GLY A 483 30.58 -0.70 -11.72
CA GLY A 483 31.71 -1.55 -11.99
C GLY A 483 31.32 -2.98 -12.38
N ASP A 484 32.25 -3.90 -12.16
CA ASP A 484 32.09 -5.31 -12.48
C ASP A 484 30.93 -5.97 -11.72
N THR A 485 30.40 -7.05 -12.31
CA THR A 485 29.26 -7.77 -11.78
C THR A 485 29.59 -8.58 -10.52
N GLU A 486 30.80 -9.03 -10.34
CA GLU A 486 31.19 -9.87 -9.19
C GLU A 486 31.16 -9.06 -7.91
N LYS A 487 31.80 -7.89 -7.90
CA LYS A 487 31.76 -6.97 -6.77
C LYS A 487 30.36 -6.37 -6.56
N GLY A 488 29.65 -6.06 -7.64
CA GLY A 488 28.23 -5.68 -7.58
C GLY A 488 27.38 -6.72 -6.87
N ARG A 489 27.60 -7.99 -7.15
CA ARG A 489 26.90 -9.09 -6.48
C ARG A 489 27.23 -9.15 -4.98
N ALA A 490 28.48 -8.97 -4.60
CA ALA A 490 28.87 -8.92 -3.18
C ALA A 490 28.13 -7.77 -2.45
N TYR A 491 28.02 -6.59 -3.06
CA TYR A 491 27.23 -5.48 -2.50
C TYR A 491 25.75 -5.81 -2.41
N ALA A 492 25.16 -6.43 -3.45
CA ALA A 492 23.75 -6.82 -3.44
C ALA A 492 23.45 -7.85 -2.34
N GLN A 493 24.34 -8.83 -2.14
CA GLN A 493 24.23 -9.83 -1.07
C GLN A 493 24.33 -9.18 0.32
N ALA A 494 25.26 -8.25 0.51
CA ALA A 494 25.39 -7.52 1.77
C ALA A 494 24.14 -6.69 2.09
N LEU A 495 23.58 -6.00 1.10
CA LEU A 495 22.31 -5.28 1.24
C LEU A 495 21.15 -6.23 1.54
N ALA A 496 21.09 -7.39 0.90
CA ALA A 496 20.04 -8.39 1.12
C ALA A 496 20.16 -9.14 2.47
N ALA A 497 21.34 -9.12 3.09
CA ALA A 497 21.57 -9.70 4.42
C ALA A 497 21.12 -8.77 5.57
N ARG A 498 20.78 -7.51 5.28
CA ARG A 498 20.32 -6.53 6.28
C ARG A 498 19.01 -6.94 6.92
N THR A 499 18.83 -6.53 8.16
CA THR A 499 17.51 -6.42 8.80
C THR A 499 16.94 -5.02 8.54
N GLY A 500 15.62 -4.88 8.52
CA GLY A 500 14.96 -3.59 8.28
C GLY A 500 14.50 -3.40 6.83
N PRO A 501 14.40 -2.15 6.35
CA PRO A 501 13.94 -1.84 4.99
C PRO A 501 14.80 -2.46 3.90
N ILE A 502 14.18 -2.90 2.82
CA ILE A 502 14.88 -3.38 1.62
C ILE A 502 15.54 -2.19 0.91
N LEU A 503 16.86 -2.24 0.79
CA LEU A 503 17.66 -1.21 0.13
C LEU A 503 18.21 -1.73 -1.20
N PRO A 504 18.05 -0.98 -2.32
CA PRO A 504 18.50 -1.42 -3.63
C PRO A 504 20.00 -1.25 -3.84
N LEU A 505 20.60 -2.16 -4.63
CA LEU A 505 21.81 -1.86 -5.37
C LEU A 505 21.41 -1.39 -6.78
N ILE A 506 21.80 -0.17 -7.13
CA ILE A 506 21.48 0.47 -8.40
C ILE A 506 22.69 0.30 -9.32
N THR A 507 22.52 -0.45 -10.42
CA THR A 507 23.61 -0.70 -11.39
C THR A 507 23.41 0.08 -12.70
N GLY A 508 22.27 0.75 -12.85
CA GLY A 508 21.95 1.65 -13.94
C GLY A 508 21.97 3.13 -13.53
N GLN A 509 21.42 4.00 -14.38
CA GLN A 509 21.16 5.38 -13.99
C GLN A 509 20.11 5.42 -12.89
N PRO A 510 20.28 6.26 -11.85
CA PRO A 510 19.25 6.44 -10.84
C PRO A 510 18.03 7.15 -11.45
N ASP A 511 16.85 6.91 -10.88
CA ASP A 511 15.60 7.61 -11.18
C ASP A 511 15.04 8.31 -9.93
N HIS A 512 13.95 9.07 -10.09
CA HIS A 512 13.32 9.79 -8.97
C HIS A 512 12.87 8.85 -7.85
N GLY A 513 12.39 7.65 -8.15
CA GLY A 513 11.98 6.68 -7.13
C GLY A 513 13.13 6.15 -6.26
N HIS A 514 14.39 6.30 -6.68
CA HIS A 514 15.54 5.98 -5.84
C HIS A 514 15.86 7.09 -4.83
N VAL A 515 15.55 8.33 -5.15
CA VAL A 515 15.99 9.51 -4.39
C VAL A 515 14.89 10.17 -3.56
N CYS A 516 13.62 9.86 -3.84
CA CYS A 516 12.50 10.42 -3.08
C CYS A 516 11.49 9.34 -2.59
N HIS A 517 10.85 9.65 -1.47
CA HIS A 517 9.59 9.03 -1.05
C HIS A 517 8.41 9.79 -1.65
N GLU A 518 7.33 9.09 -1.91
CA GLU A 518 6.07 9.69 -2.33
C GLU A 518 5.06 9.53 -1.19
N ARG A 519 4.57 10.65 -0.62
CA ARG A 519 3.52 10.66 0.40
C ARG A 519 2.26 11.29 -0.18
N HIS A 520 1.17 10.55 -0.15
CA HIS A 520 -0.14 11.00 -0.61
C HIS A 520 -1.00 11.37 0.58
N VAL A 521 -1.61 12.57 0.54
CA VAL A 521 -2.57 13.05 1.54
C VAL A 521 -3.92 13.20 0.87
N CYS A 522 -4.92 12.46 1.37
CA CYS A 522 -6.31 12.57 0.98
C CYS A 522 -7.12 13.16 2.13
N VAL A 523 -7.80 14.27 1.89
CA VAL A 523 -8.65 14.93 2.88
C VAL A 523 -10.08 14.90 2.41
N ASP A 524 -10.98 14.29 3.20
CA ASP A 524 -12.42 14.49 3.04
C ASP A 524 -12.78 15.84 3.68
N THR A 525 -13.15 16.79 2.84
CA THR A 525 -13.47 18.15 3.24
C THR A 525 -14.94 18.34 3.59
N THR A 526 -15.80 17.36 3.33
CA THR A 526 -17.24 17.43 3.63
C THR A 526 -17.49 17.46 5.14
N ALA A 527 -16.69 16.74 5.92
CA ALA A 527 -16.74 16.72 7.38
C ALA A 527 -16.29 18.03 8.03
N ALA A 528 -15.45 18.82 7.37
CA ALA A 528 -14.93 20.10 7.88
C ALA A 528 -15.90 21.26 7.68
N GLY A 529 -17.17 20.99 7.29
CA GLY A 529 -18.15 22.04 7.04
C GLY A 529 -17.87 22.86 5.78
N GLY A 530 -17.15 22.29 4.82
CA GLY A 530 -16.89 22.92 3.53
C GLY A 530 -15.88 24.06 3.61
N ASN A 531 -14.75 23.87 4.29
CA ASN A 531 -13.67 24.87 4.26
C ASN A 531 -13.15 25.02 2.81
N ALA A 532 -13.62 26.09 2.15
CA ALA A 532 -13.33 26.36 0.75
C ALA A 532 -11.82 26.61 0.50
N ALA A 533 -11.05 27.01 1.50
CA ALA A 533 -9.60 27.21 1.38
C ALA A 533 -8.85 25.87 1.31
N LEU A 534 -9.28 24.87 2.10
CA LEU A 534 -8.80 23.49 1.98
C LEU A 534 -9.22 22.86 0.66
N LEU A 535 -10.44 23.16 0.20
CA LEU A 535 -10.98 22.69 -1.07
C LEU A 535 -10.24 23.29 -2.28
N GLY A 536 -9.85 24.55 -2.19
CA GLY A 536 -9.33 25.32 -3.31
C GLY A 536 -7.84 25.14 -3.57
N GLY A 537 -7.07 24.55 -2.64
CA GLY A 537 -5.60 24.52 -2.76
C GLY A 537 -4.99 25.91 -2.91
N ALA A 538 -5.71 26.95 -2.48
CA ALA A 538 -5.28 28.33 -2.59
C ALA A 538 -4.29 28.61 -1.44
N ALA A 539 -3.02 28.50 -1.76
CA ALA A 539 -1.94 29.19 -1.08
C ALA A 539 -1.25 30.05 -2.11
#